data_7d51317db6618e7fb41a9c2d273f206f
#
_entry.id   7d51317db6618e7fb41a9c2d273f206f
#
_cell.length_a   1.000
_cell.length_b   1.000
_cell.length_c   1.000
_cell.angle_alpha   90.00
_cell.angle_beta   90.00
_cell.angle_gamma   90.00
#
_symmetry.space_group_name_H-M   'P 1'
#
loop_
_entity.id
_entity.type
_entity.pdbx_description
1 polymer ?
#
loop_
_entity_poly.entity_id
_entity_poly.type
_entity_poly.pdbx_seq_one_letter_code
_entity_poly.pdbx_strand_id
1 'polypeptide(L)'
;MPKINGNEIRPGNVLEHDGHLWSAVKVDHVKPGKGGAFAQVEMKNLRNGSKLNERFRSADKVERVRLEQKDQQFLYESDGKLVFMDTTTYDQIELDADILGERRPFLQDGMMVVVEYYDEEALNATLPQKVTCKIVETEPVVKGQTAANSFKPALLDNGVRVMVPPFVGQDEDIVVNTETMEYSERA
;
A
#
# COMPACT_ATOMS: atom_id res chain seq x y z
N MET A 1 -3.67 -5.92 24.49
CA MET A 1 -3.65 -5.12 23.28
C MET A 1 -4.12 -3.71 23.58
N PRO A 2 -3.43 -2.69 23.06
CA PRO A 2 -3.84 -1.32 23.34
C PRO A 2 -5.16 -0.98 22.66
N LYS A 3 -6.01 -0.27 23.36
CA LYS A 3 -7.24 0.25 22.80
C LYS A 3 -7.05 1.72 22.41
N ILE A 4 -7.58 2.08 21.25
CA ILE A 4 -7.60 3.46 20.78
C ILE A 4 -9.04 3.94 20.64
N ASN A 5 -9.21 5.25 20.63
CA ASN A 5 -10.53 5.83 20.37
C ASN A 5 -10.85 5.80 18.88
N GLY A 6 -12.14 5.80 18.53
CA GLY A 6 -12.56 5.86 17.13
C GLY A 6 -11.93 7.00 16.35
N ASN A 7 -11.73 8.16 16.98
CA ASN A 7 -11.11 9.32 16.33
C ASN A 7 -9.59 9.20 16.16
N GLU A 8 -8.97 8.16 16.71
CA GLU A 8 -7.53 7.90 16.58
C GLU A 8 -7.20 6.89 15.48
N ILE A 9 -8.22 6.30 14.86
CA ILE A 9 -8.02 5.34 13.77
C ILE A 9 -7.40 6.05 12.56
N ARG A 10 -6.37 5.43 11.99
CA ARG A 10 -5.68 5.92 10.79
C ARG A 10 -5.57 4.80 9.76
N PRO A 11 -5.50 5.14 8.44
CA PRO A 11 -5.20 4.13 7.42
C PRO A 11 -3.92 3.37 7.76
N GLY A 12 -3.95 2.05 7.54
CA GLY A 12 -2.86 1.15 7.88
C GLY A 12 -2.94 0.56 9.28
N ASN A 13 -3.79 1.07 10.16
CA ASN A 13 -4.01 0.44 11.46
C ASN A 13 -4.68 -0.92 11.27
N VAL A 14 -4.27 -1.89 12.09
CA VAL A 14 -4.91 -3.20 12.16
C VAL A 14 -5.78 -3.21 13.41
N LEU A 15 -7.06 -3.52 13.22
CA LEU A 15 -8.06 -3.48 14.28
C LEU A 15 -8.66 -4.87 14.48
N GLU A 16 -8.96 -5.21 15.72
CA GLU A 16 -9.80 -6.37 16.01
C GLU A 16 -11.25 -5.90 16.14
N HIS A 17 -12.11 -6.47 15.33
CA HIS A 17 -13.54 -6.15 15.29
C HIS A 17 -14.35 -7.40 15.01
N ASP A 18 -15.32 -7.70 15.87
CA ASP A 18 -16.17 -8.89 15.78
C ASP A 18 -15.39 -10.20 15.60
N GLY A 19 -14.27 -10.34 16.32
CA GLY A 19 -13.46 -11.55 16.29
C GLY A 19 -12.56 -11.71 15.08
N HIS A 20 -12.49 -10.71 14.21
CA HIS A 20 -11.66 -10.72 13.00
C HIS A 20 -10.64 -9.60 13.02
N LEU A 21 -9.56 -9.78 12.26
CA LEU A 21 -8.53 -8.77 12.05
C LEU A 21 -8.81 -8.01 10.76
N TRP A 22 -8.81 -6.69 10.86
CA TRP A 22 -9.12 -5.79 9.76
C TRP A 22 -8.02 -4.75 9.58
N SER A 23 -7.64 -4.50 8.35
CA SER A 23 -6.76 -3.37 8.01
C SER A 23 -7.63 -2.17 7.63
N ALA A 24 -7.44 -1.05 8.28
CA ALA A 24 -8.12 0.19 7.91
C ALA A 24 -7.52 0.70 6.59
N VAL A 25 -8.34 0.78 5.55
CA VAL A 25 -7.93 1.20 4.21
C VAL A 25 -8.19 2.69 4.03
N LYS A 26 -9.36 3.15 4.44
CA LYS A 26 -9.77 4.54 4.32
C LYS A 26 -10.50 4.98 5.58
N VAL A 27 -10.17 6.15 6.08
CA VAL A 27 -10.79 6.73 7.28
C VAL A 27 -11.24 8.15 6.99
N ASP A 28 -12.53 8.40 7.14
CA ASP A 28 -13.12 9.73 7.02
C ASP A 28 -13.64 10.17 8.39
N HIS A 29 -13.16 11.29 8.88
CA HIS A 29 -13.63 11.88 10.13
C HIS A 29 -14.76 12.85 9.84
N VAL A 30 -15.94 12.60 10.40
CA VAL A 30 -17.14 13.40 10.16
C VAL A 30 -17.57 14.09 11.46
N LYS A 31 -17.77 15.40 11.38
CA LYS A 31 -18.32 16.22 12.46
C LYS A 31 -19.64 16.79 11.99
N PRO A 32 -20.78 16.10 12.27
CA PRO A 32 -22.08 16.62 11.87
C PRO A 32 -22.43 17.88 12.67
N GLY A 33 -23.25 18.75 12.09
CA GLY A 33 -23.73 19.96 12.77
C GLY A 33 -24.59 19.68 13.99
N LYS A 34 -25.22 18.49 14.06
CA LYS A 34 -25.96 17.98 15.20
C LYS A 34 -25.53 16.55 15.44
N GLY A 35 -25.24 16.20 16.70
CA GLY A 35 -24.80 14.88 17.11
C GLY A 35 -23.31 14.77 17.31
N GLY A 36 -22.83 13.61 17.74
CA GLY A 36 -21.43 13.35 18.01
C GLY A 36 -20.62 13.13 16.76
N ALA A 37 -19.35 13.48 16.80
CA ALA A 37 -18.40 13.17 15.75
C ALA A 37 -18.18 11.66 15.63
N PHE A 38 -17.91 11.17 14.42
CA PHE A 38 -17.64 9.76 14.17
C PHE A 38 -16.59 9.60 13.07
N ALA A 39 -15.99 8.40 13.03
CA ALA A 39 -15.10 7.97 11.95
C ALA A 39 -15.81 6.93 11.08
N GLN A 40 -15.84 7.17 9.77
CA GLN A 40 -16.29 6.19 8.79
C GLN A 40 -15.06 5.46 8.29
N VAL A 41 -14.96 4.16 8.56
CA VAL A 41 -13.77 3.37 8.29
C VAL A 41 -14.08 2.29 7.27
N GLU A 42 -13.38 2.31 6.14
CA GLU A 42 -13.37 1.20 5.20
C GLU A 42 -12.25 0.25 5.62
N MET A 43 -12.60 -1.00 5.87
CA MET A 43 -11.68 -2.03 6.37
C MET A 43 -11.64 -3.22 5.44
N LYS A 44 -10.49 -3.87 5.39
CA LYS A 44 -10.28 -5.12 4.66
C LYS A 44 -9.91 -6.23 5.63
N ASN A 45 -10.62 -7.34 5.57
CA ASN A 45 -10.28 -8.52 6.38
C ASN A 45 -8.94 -9.09 5.93
N LEU A 46 -8.02 -9.26 6.87
CA LEU A 46 -6.66 -9.70 6.55
C LEU A 46 -6.58 -11.17 6.15
N ARG A 47 -7.58 -11.98 6.47
CA ARG A 47 -7.57 -13.40 6.16
C ARG A 47 -8.31 -13.77 4.88
N ASN A 48 -9.46 -13.17 4.64
CA ASN A 48 -10.31 -13.50 3.49
C ASN A 48 -10.46 -12.37 2.46
N GLY A 49 -9.92 -11.19 2.73
CA GLY A 49 -9.96 -10.06 1.80
C GLY A 49 -11.32 -9.36 1.69
N SER A 50 -12.32 -9.76 2.46
CA SER A 50 -13.63 -9.11 2.42
C SER A 50 -13.55 -7.68 2.93
N LYS A 51 -14.42 -6.81 2.40
CA LYS A 51 -14.47 -5.40 2.79
C LYS A 51 -15.65 -5.14 3.70
N LEU A 52 -15.45 -4.24 4.66
CA LEU A 52 -16.47 -3.79 5.58
C LEU A 52 -16.34 -2.29 5.78
N ASN A 53 -17.46 -1.59 5.72
CA ASN A 53 -17.53 -0.20 6.11
C ASN A 53 -18.19 -0.13 7.48
N GLU A 54 -17.49 0.43 8.47
CA GLU A 54 -17.97 0.54 9.82
C GLU A 54 -17.87 1.97 10.31
N ARG A 55 -18.83 2.36 11.15
CA ARG A 55 -18.86 3.68 11.76
C ARG A 55 -18.50 3.55 13.23
N PHE A 56 -17.47 4.25 13.65
CA PHE A 56 -17.04 4.32 15.03
C PHE A 56 -17.29 5.74 15.56
N ARG A 57 -17.95 5.84 16.71
CA ARG A 57 -18.04 7.14 17.40
C ARG A 57 -16.64 7.53 17.87
N SER A 58 -16.40 8.85 17.99
CA SER A 58 -15.08 9.35 18.40
C SER A 58 -14.60 8.78 19.73
N ALA A 59 -15.52 8.51 20.66
CA ALA A 59 -15.21 7.98 21.99
C ALA A 59 -15.26 6.44 22.08
N ASP A 60 -15.65 5.74 21.01
CA ASP A 60 -15.66 4.27 21.01
C ASP A 60 -14.25 3.74 21.16
N LYS A 61 -14.12 2.66 21.95
CA LYS A 61 -12.84 1.98 22.12
C LYS A 61 -12.73 0.84 21.14
N VAL A 62 -11.63 0.82 20.39
CA VAL A 62 -11.32 -0.18 19.40
C VAL A 62 -9.96 -0.79 19.70
N GLU A 63 -9.84 -2.12 19.65
CA GLU A 63 -8.56 -2.77 19.86
C GLU A 63 -7.69 -2.62 18.63
N ARG A 64 -6.52 -2.02 18.82
CA ARG A 64 -5.48 -1.91 17.81
C ARG A 64 -4.50 -3.05 18.00
N VAL A 65 -4.29 -3.82 16.95
CA VAL A 65 -3.38 -4.96 16.96
C VAL A 65 -2.06 -4.55 16.34
N ARG A 66 -0.95 -4.89 16.99
CA ARG A 66 0.37 -4.75 16.41
C ARG A 66 0.77 -6.07 15.79
N LEU A 67 1.13 -6.01 14.52
CA LEU A 67 1.67 -7.15 13.81
C LEU A 67 3.19 -7.17 13.97
N GLU A 68 3.77 -8.35 14.12
CA GLU A 68 5.21 -8.51 14.08
C GLU A 68 5.68 -8.32 12.64
N GLN A 69 6.73 -7.52 12.44
CA GLN A 69 7.26 -7.21 11.12
C GLN A 69 8.61 -7.89 10.93
N LYS A 70 8.78 -8.53 9.78
CA LYS A 70 10.05 -9.15 9.38
C LYS A 70 10.38 -8.75 7.96
N ASP A 71 11.65 -8.39 7.72
CA ASP A 71 12.15 -8.15 6.37
C ASP A 71 12.38 -9.48 5.67
N GLN A 72 11.75 -9.65 4.52
CA GLN A 72 11.90 -10.87 3.72
C GLN A 72 12.10 -10.51 2.25
N GLN A 73 12.77 -11.39 1.54
CA GLN A 73 13.06 -11.20 0.12
C GLN A 73 12.00 -11.87 -0.74
N PHE A 74 11.46 -11.12 -1.68
CA PHE A 74 10.58 -11.70 -2.70
C PHE A 74 11.40 -12.54 -3.66
N LEU A 75 10.99 -13.79 -3.88
CA LEU A 75 11.64 -14.72 -4.79
C LEU A 75 10.93 -14.79 -6.13
N TYR A 76 9.68 -15.23 -6.14
CA TYR A 76 8.91 -15.43 -7.38
C TYR A 76 7.41 -15.54 -7.08
N GLU A 77 6.61 -15.47 -8.12
CA GLU A 77 5.19 -15.76 -8.08
C GLU A 77 4.91 -17.11 -8.77
N SER A 78 4.09 -17.93 -8.13
CA SER A 78 3.67 -19.23 -8.66
C SER A 78 2.21 -19.48 -8.29
N ASP A 79 1.38 -19.78 -9.28
CA ASP A 79 -0.04 -20.11 -9.10
C ASP A 79 -0.82 -19.06 -8.27
N GLY A 80 -0.56 -17.78 -8.52
CA GLY A 80 -1.21 -16.69 -7.79
C GLY A 80 -0.70 -16.48 -6.38
N LYS A 81 0.39 -17.14 -5.99
CA LYS A 81 1.05 -16.99 -4.71
C LYS A 81 2.38 -16.30 -4.86
N LEU A 82 2.65 -15.36 -3.96
CA LEU A 82 3.95 -14.70 -3.85
C LEU A 82 4.79 -15.46 -2.83
N VAL A 83 6.00 -15.83 -3.21
CA VAL A 83 6.92 -16.56 -2.34
C VAL A 83 7.98 -15.62 -1.82
N PHE A 84 8.10 -15.56 -0.50
CA PHE A 84 9.09 -14.75 0.21
C PHE A 84 10.00 -15.63 1.04
N MET A 85 11.23 -15.17 1.26
CA MET A 85 12.23 -15.91 2.02
C MET A 85 12.85 -15.04 3.09
N ASP A 86 12.95 -15.57 4.31
CA ASP A 86 13.76 -14.98 5.36
C ASP A 86 15.24 -15.17 5.00
N THR A 87 15.99 -14.09 4.84
CA THR A 87 17.38 -14.14 4.40
C THR A 87 18.35 -14.68 5.47
N THR A 88 17.90 -14.81 6.71
CA THR A 88 18.69 -15.35 7.81
C THR A 88 18.46 -16.83 7.99
N THR A 89 17.19 -17.27 8.02
CA THR A 89 16.83 -18.67 8.26
C THR A 89 16.60 -19.47 6.98
N TYR A 90 16.42 -18.77 5.83
CA TYR A 90 16.06 -19.34 4.53
C TYR A 90 14.67 -20.00 4.51
N ASP A 91 13.86 -19.79 5.54
CA ASP A 91 12.47 -20.23 5.54
C ASP A 91 11.65 -19.46 4.51
N GLN A 92 10.82 -20.17 3.77
CA GLN A 92 9.95 -19.59 2.75
C GLN A 92 8.51 -19.56 3.22
N ILE A 93 7.80 -18.52 2.84
CA ILE A 93 6.36 -18.37 3.07
C ILE A 93 5.67 -18.00 1.76
N GLU A 94 4.38 -18.28 1.70
CA GLU A 94 3.54 -17.92 0.57
C GLU A 94 2.40 -17.00 1.03
N LEU A 95 2.14 -15.97 0.23
CA LEU A 95 0.99 -15.08 0.41
C LEU A 95 0.25 -14.95 -0.92
N ASP A 96 -1.07 -14.77 -0.86
CA ASP A 96 -1.85 -14.51 -2.06
C ASP A 96 -1.39 -13.22 -2.74
N ALA A 97 -1.25 -13.25 -4.07
CA ALA A 97 -0.87 -12.06 -4.84
C ALA A 97 -1.88 -10.91 -4.68
N ASP A 98 -3.13 -11.23 -4.37
CA ASP A 98 -4.20 -10.25 -4.19
C ASP A 98 -3.96 -9.31 -3.01
N ILE A 99 -3.08 -9.67 -2.05
CA ILE A 99 -2.78 -8.79 -0.91
C ILE A 99 -2.20 -7.45 -1.32
N LEU A 100 -1.46 -7.42 -2.43
CA LEU A 100 -0.85 -6.19 -2.95
C LEU A 100 -1.81 -5.38 -3.82
N GLY A 101 -2.86 -6.01 -4.36
CA GLY A 101 -3.82 -5.35 -5.23
C GLY A 101 -3.14 -4.66 -6.41
N GLU A 102 -3.44 -3.39 -6.60
CA GLU A 102 -2.88 -2.58 -7.69
C GLU A 102 -1.37 -2.34 -7.57
N ARG A 103 -0.78 -2.58 -6.41
CA ARG A 103 0.66 -2.39 -6.17
C ARG A 103 1.51 -3.57 -6.64
N ARG A 104 0.88 -4.71 -6.98
CA ARG A 104 1.60 -5.92 -7.42
C ARG A 104 2.66 -5.64 -8.50
N PRO A 105 2.40 -4.81 -9.53
CA PRO A 105 3.40 -4.55 -10.58
C PRO A 105 4.69 -3.90 -10.07
N PHE A 106 4.68 -3.25 -8.91
CA PHE A 106 5.87 -2.63 -8.34
C PHE A 106 6.76 -3.62 -7.59
N LEU A 107 6.29 -4.83 -7.34
CA LEU A 107 7.08 -5.89 -6.73
C LEU A 107 8.07 -6.45 -7.75
N GLN A 108 9.36 -6.40 -7.43
CA GLN A 108 10.45 -6.85 -8.31
C GLN A 108 11.13 -8.07 -7.69
N ASP A 109 11.62 -8.97 -8.53
CA ASP A 109 12.35 -10.16 -8.09
C ASP A 109 13.57 -9.76 -7.26
N GLY A 110 13.75 -10.40 -6.13
CA GLY A 110 14.84 -10.10 -5.20
C GLY A 110 14.61 -8.90 -4.29
N MET A 111 13.47 -8.22 -4.41
CA MET A 111 13.15 -7.05 -3.59
C MET A 111 12.93 -7.44 -2.14
N MET A 112 13.46 -6.62 -1.22
CA MET A 112 13.16 -6.76 0.20
C MET A 112 11.83 -6.09 0.51
N VAL A 113 10.96 -6.83 1.20
CA VAL A 113 9.65 -6.34 1.63
C VAL A 113 9.49 -6.58 3.12
N VAL A 114 8.56 -5.86 3.74
CA VAL A 114 8.19 -6.10 5.14
C VAL A 114 6.99 -7.02 5.16
N VAL A 115 7.16 -8.22 5.71
CA VAL A 115 6.07 -9.18 5.90
C VAL A 115 5.55 -9.04 7.32
N GLU A 116 4.24 -8.94 7.46
CA GLU A 116 3.57 -8.75 8.74
C GLU A 116 2.96 -10.05 9.22
N TYR A 117 3.22 -10.39 10.49
CA TYR A 117 2.78 -11.63 11.12
C TYR A 117 1.90 -11.35 12.32
N TYR A 118 0.90 -12.18 12.49
CA TYR A 118 0.12 -12.26 13.70
C TYR A 118 0.15 -13.70 14.19
N ASP A 119 0.63 -13.89 15.43
CA ASP A 119 0.72 -15.21 16.07
C ASP A 119 1.39 -16.25 15.15
N GLU A 120 2.56 -15.89 14.60
CA GLU A 120 3.39 -16.68 13.68
C GLU A 120 2.78 -16.92 12.29
N GLU A 121 1.60 -16.41 12.01
CA GLU A 121 0.96 -16.49 10.69
C GLU A 121 1.27 -15.23 9.87
N ALA A 122 1.82 -15.40 8.66
CA ALA A 122 2.04 -14.29 7.74
C ALA A 122 0.70 -13.82 7.15
N LEU A 123 0.39 -12.53 7.30
CA LEU A 123 -0.90 -11.99 6.89
C LEU A 123 -0.79 -10.94 5.77
N ASN A 124 0.31 -10.22 5.70
CA ASN A 124 0.44 -9.10 4.77
C ASN A 124 1.89 -8.86 4.41
N ALA A 125 2.10 -8.19 3.27
CA ALA A 125 3.42 -7.73 2.84
C ALA A 125 3.32 -6.26 2.42
N THR A 126 4.31 -5.47 2.82
CA THR A 126 4.39 -4.05 2.51
C THR A 126 5.61 -3.78 1.66
N LEU A 127 5.39 -3.19 0.49
CA LEU A 127 6.47 -2.80 -0.42
C LEU A 127 7.29 -1.64 0.17
N PRO A 128 8.56 -1.48 -0.28
CA PRO A 128 9.28 -0.24 -0.01
C PRO A 128 8.45 0.95 -0.47
N GLN A 129 8.47 2.02 0.29
CA GLN A 129 7.68 3.22 -0.03
C GLN A 129 8.05 3.82 -1.39
N LYS A 130 9.31 3.70 -1.78
CA LYS A 130 9.82 4.24 -3.05
C LYS A 130 10.44 3.13 -3.87
N VAL A 131 10.08 3.08 -5.15
CA VAL A 131 10.61 2.11 -6.11
C VAL A 131 11.02 2.86 -7.37
N THR A 132 12.17 2.49 -7.94
CA THR A 132 12.64 3.05 -9.20
C THR A 132 12.07 2.26 -10.38
N CYS A 133 11.46 2.96 -11.33
CA CYS A 133 10.90 2.39 -12.54
C CYS A 133 11.38 3.18 -13.75
N LYS A 134 11.51 2.48 -14.88
CA LYS A 134 11.88 3.10 -16.16
C LYS A 134 10.62 3.48 -16.93
N ILE A 135 10.63 4.65 -17.55
CA ILE A 135 9.58 5.07 -18.46
C ILE A 135 9.83 4.46 -19.83
N VAL A 136 8.89 3.65 -20.30
CA VAL A 136 8.98 3.01 -21.63
C VAL A 136 8.26 3.79 -22.71
N GLU A 137 7.27 4.61 -22.34
CA GLU A 137 6.51 5.41 -23.28
C GLU A 137 5.97 6.67 -22.58
N THR A 138 6.17 7.82 -23.19
CA THR A 138 5.57 9.08 -22.78
C THR A 138 5.62 10.08 -23.94
N GLU A 139 4.90 11.19 -23.81
CA GLU A 139 4.95 12.28 -24.78
C GLU A 139 6.35 12.92 -24.81
N PRO A 140 6.84 13.32 -26.00
CA PRO A 140 8.14 13.97 -26.11
C PRO A 140 8.26 15.21 -25.22
N VAL A 141 9.47 15.47 -24.75
CA VAL A 141 9.80 16.71 -24.04
C VAL A 141 9.85 17.83 -25.07
N VAL A 142 9.05 18.88 -24.85
CA VAL A 142 9.02 20.04 -25.73
C VAL A 142 9.85 21.17 -25.10
N LYS A 143 10.88 21.64 -25.82
CA LYS A 143 11.71 22.75 -25.37
C LYS A 143 10.88 24.03 -25.31
N GLY A 144 11.05 24.81 -24.25
CA GLY A 144 10.37 26.10 -24.08
C GLY A 144 8.96 26.00 -23.54
N GLN A 145 8.48 24.83 -23.19
CA GLN A 145 7.21 24.68 -22.50
C GLN A 145 7.36 25.17 -21.06
N THR A 146 6.73 26.28 -20.77
CA THR A 146 6.74 26.88 -19.43
C THR A 146 5.50 26.54 -18.62
N ALA A 147 4.65 25.65 -19.12
CA ALA A 147 3.45 25.20 -18.41
C ALA A 147 3.88 24.32 -17.23
N ALA A 148 4.25 24.96 -16.14
CA ALA A 148 4.81 24.33 -14.95
C ALA A 148 3.86 23.37 -14.25
N ASN A 149 2.59 23.32 -14.65
CA ASN A 149 1.54 22.61 -13.92
C ASN A 149 0.84 21.50 -14.70
N SER A 150 1.30 21.19 -15.92
CA SER A 150 0.65 20.16 -16.73
C SER A 150 1.46 18.87 -16.70
N PHE A 151 1.01 17.92 -15.92
CA PHE A 151 1.57 16.58 -15.96
C PHE A 151 1.08 15.85 -17.21
N LYS A 152 1.86 14.90 -17.66
CA LYS A 152 1.53 14.07 -18.82
C LYS A 152 1.55 12.58 -18.43
N PRO A 153 0.76 11.73 -19.12
CA PRO A 153 0.79 10.29 -18.84
C PRO A 153 2.09 9.66 -19.32
N ALA A 154 2.57 8.70 -18.55
CA ALA A 154 3.73 7.89 -18.87
C ALA A 154 3.44 6.43 -18.56
N LEU A 155 3.96 5.53 -19.39
CA LEU A 155 3.89 4.09 -19.17
C LEU A 155 5.22 3.62 -18.61
N LEU A 156 5.16 2.93 -17.46
CA LEU A 156 6.33 2.36 -16.81
C LEU A 156 6.62 0.96 -17.35
N ASP A 157 7.85 0.50 -17.12
CA ASP A 157 8.31 -0.83 -17.54
C ASP A 157 7.57 -2.00 -16.86
N ASN A 158 6.87 -1.71 -15.76
CA ASN A 158 6.00 -2.67 -15.09
C ASN A 158 4.53 -2.66 -15.59
N GLY A 159 4.24 -1.86 -16.62
CA GLY A 159 2.90 -1.77 -17.20
C GLY A 159 1.95 -0.78 -16.53
N VAL A 160 2.39 -0.11 -15.48
CA VAL A 160 1.57 0.87 -14.77
C VAL A 160 1.67 2.24 -15.45
N ARG A 161 0.56 2.96 -15.54
CA ARG A 161 0.52 4.35 -16.00
C ARG A 161 0.55 5.31 -14.84
N VAL A 162 1.43 6.30 -14.94
CA VAL A 162 1.53 7.37 -13.95
C VAL A 162 1.57 8.72 -14.65
N MET A 163 1.22 9.76 -13.92
CA MET A 163 1.36 11.13 -14.41
C MET A 163 2.74 11.66 -14.00
N VAL A 164 3.47 12.20 -14.96
CA VAL A 164 4.82 12.74 -14.75
C VAL A 164 4.91 14.19 -15.19
N PRO A 165 5.88 14.97 -14.63
CA PRO A 165 6.11 16.32 -15.10
C PRO A 165 6.50 16.38 -16.58
N PRO A 166 6.26 17.51 -17.26
CA PRO A 166 6.54 17.63 -18.70
C PRO A 166 8.02 17.43 -19.08
N PHE A 167 8.95 17.67 -18.17
CA PHE A 167 10.38 17.56 -18.41
C PHE A 167 10.91 16.11 -18.38
N VAL A 168 10.09 15.16 -17.97
CA VAL A 168 10.47 13.75 -17.90
C VAL A 168 10.27 13.11 -19.26
N GLY A 169 11.28 12.40 -19.76
CA GLY A 169 11.27 11.79 -21.09
C GLY A 169 11.29 10.27 -21.07
N GLN A 170 11.15 9.69 -22.26
CA GLN A 170 11.25 8.25 -22.46
C GLN A 170 12.65 7.76 -22.08
N ASP A 171 12.73 6.52 -21.59
CA ASP A 171 13.94 5.86 -21.14
C ASP A 171 14.59 6.45 -19.87
N GLU A 172 13.95 7.43 -19.26
CA GLU A 172 14.39 7.93 -17.96
C GLU A 172 13.90 7.04 -16.82
N ASP A 173 14.71 6.95 -15.76
CA ASP A 173 14.32 6.30 -14.52
C ASP A 173 13.70 7.33 -13.59
N ILE A 174 12.59 6.95 -12.97
CA ILE A 174 11.90 7.77 -11.98
C ILE A 174 11.66 6.99 -10.69
N VAL A 175 11.47 7.71 -9.62
CA VAL A 175 11.06 7.15 -8.34
C VAL A 175 9.57 7.32 -8.18
N VAL A 176 8.89 6.22 -7.89
CA VAL A 176 7.43 6.18 -7.68
C VAL A 176 7.15 5.85 -6.23
N ASN A 177 6.21 6.57 -5.63
CA ASN A 177 5.69 6.26 -4.31
C ASN A 177 4.69 5.09 -4.44
N THR A 178 4.99 3.96 -3.83
CA THR A 178 4.16 2.75 -3.96
C THR A 178 2.85 2.83 -3.20
N GLU A 179 2.73 3.69 -2.19
CA GLU A 179 1.48 3.86 -1.45
C GLU A 179 0.44 4.62 -2.28
N THR A 180 0.86 5.69 -2.94
CA THR A 180 -0.01 6.53 -3.77
C THR A 180 0.02 6.14 -5.23
N MET A 181 1.01 5.35 -5.65
CA MET A 181 1.29 4.98 -7.05
C MET A 181 1.52 6.21 -7.94
N GLU A 182 2.16 7.22 -7.37
CA GLU A 182 2.42 8.49 -8.04
C GLU A 182 3.92 8.74 -8.19
N TYR A 183 4.25 9.54 -9.22
CA TYR A 183 5.60 10.05 -9.42
C TYR A 183 6.07 10.80 -8.16
N SER A 184 7.27 10.54 -7.73
CA SER A 184 7.90 11.23 -6.60
C SER A 184 9.02 12.16 -7.07
N GLU A 185 9.98 11.61 -7.79
CA GLU A 185 11.15 12.37 -8.24
C GLU A 185 11.88 11.62 -9.37
N ARG A 186 12.81 12.29 -10.01
CA ARG A 186 13.76 11.62 -10.92
C ARG A 186 14.72 10.76 -10.10
N ALA A 187 15.07 9.62 -10.65
CA ALA A 187 16.04 8.73 -9.99
C ALA A 187 17.46 9.26 -10.13
#